data_86b79dd931259055e71196f8a710f8ac
#
_entry.id   86b79dd931259055e71196f8a710f8ac
#
_cell.length_a   1.000
_cell.length_b   1.000
_cell.length_c   1.000
_cell.angle_alpha   90.00
_cell.angle_beta   90.00
_cell.angle_gamma   90.00
#
_symmetry.space_group_name_H-M   'P 1'
#
loop_
_entity.id
_entity.type
_entity.pdbx_description
1 polymer ?
#
loop_
_entity_poly.entity_id
_entity_poly.type
_entity_poly.pdbx_seq_one_letter_code
_entity_poly.pdbx_strand_id
1 'polypeptide(L)'
;MSSFVDRISRAQSGTQQLLAGALRQSLAMLFKPVANPRFSVKTQRRWLDIMAYSTLKAGSIGSHDKAIANVPCRHYQPLHAQSTVLYLHGGGYVAGSPDSHKAITSHLAKFANAHVVVPDYRLAPEHPCPAAIEDAVAVYQALLDDGVSPASLTLMGDSAGGGLALATLQALKAAGTPLPSATILFSPWVDLTLGQLFDTDRDIMLSHAWLDSAARAYAGDETRNAQC
;
A
#
# COMPACT_ATOMS: atom_id res chain seq x y z
N MET A 1 0.96 25.56 18.47
CA MET A 1 0.74 24.32 17.68
C MET A 1 2.04 23.56 17.37
N SER A 2 3.22 24.18 17.30
CA SER A 2 4.50 23.48 17.03
C SER A 2 4.95 22.52 18.13
N SER A 3 4.58 22.75 19.40
CA SER A 3 5.09 21.98 20.56
C SER A 3 4.52 20.55 20.72
N PHE A 4 3.39 20.22 20.07
CA PHE A 4 2.79 18.88 20.16
C PHE A 4 3.42 17.93 19.13
N VAL A 5 3.61 18.40 17.89
CA VAL A 5 4.24 17.63 16.81
C VAL A 5 5.71 17.35 17.13
N ASP A 6 6.44 18.32 17.70
CA ASP A 6 7.83 18.14 18.13
C ASP A 6 8.00 17.12 19.26
N ARG A 7 6.99 16.93 20.10
CA ARG A 7 7.04 15.94 21.20
C ARG A 7 6.80 14.51 20.73
N ILE A 8 6.06 14.31 19.64
CA ILE A 8 5.81 12.97 19.09
C ILE A 8 6.99 12.50 18.24
N SER A 9 7.74 13.40 17.63
CA SER A 9 8.80 13.08 16.68
C SER A 9 10.18 12.83 17.27
N ARG A 10 10.38 13.08 18.57
CA ARG A 10 11.69 12.89 19.24
C ARG A 10 11.66 11.74 20.22
N ALA A 11 12.56 10.78 20.04
CA ALA A 11 12.85 9.77 21.04
C ALA A 11 13.25 10.45 22.38
N GLN A 12 12.46 10.24 23.43
CA GLN A 12 12.53 11.01 24.69
C GLN A 12 13.60 10.49 25.67
N SER A 13 14.13 9.27 25.46
CA SER A 13 15.14 8.67 26.31
C SER A 13 16.32 8.13 25.50
N GLY A 14 17.49 7.97 26.12
CA GLY A 14 18.67 7.38 25.48
C GLY A 14 18.41 5.97 24.95
N THR A 15 17.61 5.17 25.66
CA THR A 15 17.20 3.82 25.21
C THR A 15 16.30 3.89 23.97
N GLN A 16 15.37 4.84 23.91
CA GLN A 16 14.51 5.04 22.73
C GLN A 16 15.33 5.51 21.52
N GLN A 17 16.34 6.36 21.74
CA GLN A 17 17.25 6.80 20.66
C GLN A 17 18.08 5.64 20.11
N LEU A 18 18.59 4.76 20.96
CA LEU A 18 19.31 3.56 20.58
C LEU A 18 18.42 2.60 19.78
N LEU A 19 17.21 2.35 20.27
CA LEU A 19 16.23 1.50 19.58
C LEU A 19 15.82 2.09 18.23
N ALA A 20 15.57 3.38 18.17
CA ALA A 20 15.25 4.08 16.91
C ALA A 20 16.42 4.02 15.92
N GLY A 21 17.66 4.19 16.40
CA GLY A 21 18.86 4.04 15.59
C GLY A 21 19.05 2.62 15.05
N ALA A 22 18.88 1.63 15.91
CA ALA A 22 18.96 0.22 15.51
C ALA A 22 17.88 -0.15 14.50
N LEU A 23 16.63 0.27 14.74
CA LEU A 23 15.53 0.06 13.80
C LEU A 23 15.78 0.74 12.47
N ARG A 24 16.22 2.00 12.49
CA ARG A 24 16.59 2.75 11.28
C ARG A 24 17.65 2.00 10.46
N GLN A 25 18.68 1.50 11.12
CA GLN A 25 19.79 0.79 10.45
C GLN A 25 19.33 -0.56 9.89
N SER A 26 18.50 -1.29 10.64
CA SER A 26 17.88 -2.54 10.18
C SER A 26 16.98 -2.33 8.96
N LEU A 27 16.12 -1.31 9.00
CA LEU A 27 15.28 -0.95 7.86
C LEU A 27 16.13 -0.56 6.63
N ALA A 28 17.18 0.24 6.81
CA ALA A 28 18.07 0.60 5.72
C ALA A 28 18.72 -0.63 5.09
N MET A 29 19.22 -1.58 5.90
CA MET A 29 19.85 -2.82 5.40
C MET A 29 18.84 -3.72 4.67
N LEU A 30 17.60 -3.76 5.11
CA LEU A 30 16.56 -4.61 4.53
C LEU A 30 15.96 -4.01 3.26
N PHE A 31 15.70 -2.71 3.24
CA PHE A 31 14.98 -2.06 2.15
C PHE A 31 15.86 -1.43 1.06
N LYS A 32 17.03 -0.89 1.39
CA LYS A 32 17.94 -0.33 0.36
C LYS A 32 18.30 -1.29 -0.78
N PRO A 33 18.53 -2.61 -0.54
CA PRO A 33 18.76 -3.54 -1.63
C PRO A 33 17.55 -3.70 -2.54
N VAL A 34 16.32 -3.66 -1.97
CA VAL A 34 15.08 -3.79 -2.72
C VAL A 34 14.81 -2.54 -3.55
N ALA A 35 14.92 -1.38 -2.92
CA ALA A 35 14.69 -0.08 -3.55
C ALA A 35 15.93 0.39 -4.35
N ASN A 36 16.53 -0.51 -5.12
CA ASN A 36 17.70 -0.23 -5.95
C ASN A 36 17.38 -0.57 -7.42
N PRO A 37 17.37 0.43 -8.33
CA PRO A 37 17.04 0.22 -9.73
C PRO A 37 18.04 -0.66 -10.50
N ARG A 38 19.21 -0.97 -9.90
CA ARG A 38 20.17 -1.91 -10.48
C ARG A 38 19.69 -3.36 -10.45
N PHE A 39 18.75 -3.69 -9.56
CA PHE A 39 18.15 -5.01 -9.52
C PHE A 39 16.87 -5.05 -10.35
N SER A 40 16.65 -6.17 -11.02
CA SER A 40 15.40 -6.37 -11.78
C SER A 40 14.19 -6.31 -10.84
N VAL A 41 13.05 -5.86 -11.35
CA VAL A 41 11.77 -5.85 -10.61
C VAL A 41 11.44 -7.24 -10.05
N LYS A 42 11.73 -8.30 -10.81
CA LYS A 42 11.55 -9.69 -10.35
C LYS A 42 12.40 -10.00 -9.11
N THR A 43 13.63 -9.52 -9.05
CA THR A 43 14.50 -9.68 -7.89
C THR A 43 13.98 -8.91 -6.68
N GLN A 44 13.51 -7.70 -6.91
CA GLN A 44 12.91 -6.85 -5.87
C GLN A 44 11.67 -7.50 -5.26
N ARG A 45 10.75 -8.01 -6.09
CA ARG A 45 9.54 -8.75 -5.64
C ARG A 45 9.92 -9.96 -4.79
N ARG A 46 10.83 -10.80 -5.30
CA ARG A 46 11.28 -11.99 -4.58
C ARG A 46 11.91 -11.66 -3.22
N TRP A 47 12.63 -10.56 -3.12
CA TRP A 47 13.20 -10.12 -1.85
C TRP A 47 12.11 -9.69 -0.87
N LEU A 48 11.11 -8.93 -1.32
CA LEU A 48 9.98 -8.54 -0.49
C LEU A 48 9.20 -9.76 0.02
N ASP A 49 9.00 -10.76 -0.83
CA ASP A 49 8.37 -12.02 -0.44
C ASP A 49 9.18 -12.75 0.64
N ILE A 50 10.51 -12.82 0.48
CA ILE A 50 11.39 -13.40 1.50
C ILE A 50 11.27 -12.63 2.82
N MET A 51 11.30 -11.30 2.79
CA MET A 51 11.12 -10.48 3.99
C MET A 51 9.75 -10.70 4.63
N ALA A 52 8.71 -10.91 3.82
CA ALA A 52 7.37 -11.19 4.31
C ALA A 52 7.30 -12.45 5.19
N TYR A 53 8.15 -13.46 4.95
CA TYR A 53 8.20 -14.65 5.82
C TYR A 53 8.62 -14.33 7.25
N SER A 54 9.43 -13.29 7.45
CA SER A 54 9.85 -12.86 8.79
C SER A 54 8.79 -12.05 9.54
N THR A 55 7.74 -11.59 8.85
CA THR A 55 6.67 -10.81 9.47
C THR A 55 5.59 -11.71 10.06
N LEU A 56 5.15 -11.39 11.27
CA LEU A 56 4.14 -12.16 11.97
C LEU A 56 2.74 -11.61 11.64
N LYS A 57 1.88 -12.47 11.13
CA LYS A 57 0.46 -12.17 11.05
C LYS A 57 -0.18 -12.16 12.44
N ALA A 58 -1.28 -11.45 12.60
CA ALA A 58 -2.05 -11.48 13.84
C ALA A 58 -2.52 -12.91 14.14
N GLY A 59 -2.17 -13.42 15.32
CA GLY A 59 -2.74 -14.67 15.82
C GLY A 59 -4.26 -14.54 15.92
N SER A 60 -4.99 -15.65 15.79
CA SER A 60 -6.46 -15.72 15.88
C SER A 60 -7.27 -15.19 14.68
N ILE A 61 -6.63 -14.60 13.65
CA ILE A 61 -7.33 -14.23 12.42
C ILE A 61 -6.98 -15.20 11.31
N GLY A 62 -7.98 -15.93 10.82
CA GLY A 62 -7.89 -16.76 9.63
C GLY A 62 -7.72 -15.91 8.37
N SER A 63 -7.03 -16.44 7.37
CA SER A 63 -7.01 -15.85 6.04
C SER A 63 -7.32 -16.91 5.00
N HIS A 64 -7.99 -16.49 3.93
CA HIS A 64 -8.21 -17.33 2.75
C HIS A 64 -8.06 -16.50 1.50
N ASP A 65 -7.75 -17.14 0.40
CA ASP A 65 -7.65 -16.49 -0.90
C ASP A 65 -8.93 -16.78 -1.69
N LYS A 66 -9.54 -15.73 -2.23
CA LYS A 66 -10.72 -15.80 -3.10
C LYS A 66 -10.68 -14.64 -4.07
N ALA A 67 -10.82 -14.89 -5.35
CA ALA A 67 -10.87 -13.83 -6.34
C ALA A 67 -12.20 -13.04 -6.26
N ILE A 68 -12.10 -11.75 -6.48
CA ILE A 68 -13.23 -10.82 -6.65
C ILE A 68 -13.05 -10.16 -8.01
N ALA A 69 -14.06 -10.20 -8.88
CA ALA A 69 -14.02 -9.65 -10.24
C ALA A 69 -12.78 -10.14 -11.05
N ASN A 70 -12.39 -11.41 -10.90
CA ASN A 70 -11.19 -12.03 -11.46
C ASN A 70 -9.84 -11.49 -10.92
N VAL A 71 -9.84 -10.61 -9.93
CA VAL A 71 -8.64 -10.16 -9.25
C VAL A 71 -8.41 -11.08 -8.04
N PRO A 72 -7.24 -11.74 -7.92
CA PRO A 72 -6.93 -12.52 -6.72
C PRO A 72 -6.95 -11.61 -5.50
N CYS A 73 -7.60 -12.04 -4.43
CA CYS A 73 -7.68 -11.26 -3.20
C CYS A 73 -7.41 -12.14 -2.00
N ARG A 74 -6.67 -11.62 -1.04
CA ARG A 74 -6.57 -12.20 0.30
C ARG A 74 -7.59 -11.58 1.22
N HIS A 75 -8.30 -12.43 1.95
CA HIS A 75 -9.33 -12.05 2.89
C HIS A 75 -8.87 -12.36 4.32
N TYR A 76 -9.08 -11.41 5.22
CA TYR A 76 -8.97 -11.58 6.67
C TYR A 76 -10.33 -11.24 7.26
N GLN A 77 -11.05 -12.25 7.74
CA GLN A 77 -12.44 -12.08 8.16
C GLN A 77 -12.65 -12.54 9.59
N PRO A 78 -12.76 -11.63 10.57
CA PRO A 78 -13.24 -11.93 11.90
C PRO A 78 -14.68 -12.45 11.87
N LEU A 79 -15.06 -13.30 12.84
CA LEU A 79 -16.39 -13.93 12.90
C LEU A 79 -17.57 -12.92 12.91
N HIS A 80 -17.36 -11.73 13.46
CA HIS A 80 -18.39 -10.70 13.62
C HIS A 80 -17.96 -9.37 13.05
N ALA A 81 -17.27 -9.38 11.90
CA ALA A 81 -16.87 -8.16 11.22
C ALA A 81 -18.11 -7.30 10.88
N GLN A 82 -18.10 -6.03 11.29
CA GLN A 82 -19.19 -5.09 11.07
C GLN A 82 -18.89 -4.09 9.95
N SER A 83 -17.68 -4.08 9.46
CA SER A 83 -17.19 -3.20 8.39
C SER A 83 -16.27 -3.95 7.45
N THR A 84 -16.08 -3.38 6.27
CA THR A 84 -15.14 -3.91 5.28
C THR A 84 -14.06 -2.88 4.99
N VAL A 85 -12.83 -3.35 4.86
CA VAL A 85 -11.70 -2.54 4.43
C VAL A 85 -11.18 -3.12 3.13
N LEU A 86 -11.17 -2.33 2.06
CA LEU A 86 -10.41 -2.62 0.86
C LEU A 86 -9.02 -2.00 1.03
N TYR A 87 -8.01 -2.83 1.16
CA TYR A 87 -6.64 -2.39 1.40
C TYR A 87 -5.76 -2.57 0.16
N LEU A 88 -5.26 -1.47 -0.37
CA LEU A 88 -4.36 -1.42 -1.52
C LEU A 88 -2.93 -1.30 -1.02
N HIS A 89 -2.11 -2.30 -1.32
CA HIS A 89 -0.74 -2.37 -0.78
C HIS A 89 0.23 -1.43 -1.48
N GLY A 90 1.28 -1.00 -0.78
CA GLY A 90 2.40 -0.26 -1.33
C GLY A 90 3.37 -1.12 -2.15
N GLY A 91 4.41 -0.49 -2.68
CA GLY A 91 5.47 -1.16 -3.46
C GLY A 91 5.79 -0.48 -4.78
N GLY A 92 5.50 0.83 -4.90
CA GLY A 92 5.86 1.64 -6.08
C GLY A 92 5.15 1.21 -7.36
N TYR A 93 4.01 0.55 -7.27
CA TYR A 93 3.27 -0.07 -8.38
C TYR A 93 4.03 -1.18 -9.12
N VAL A 94 5.27 -1.47 -8.73
CA VAL A 94 6.13 -2.47 -9.37
C VAL A 94 6.36 -3.70 -8.50
N ALA A 95 6.09 -3.61 -7.22
CA ALA A 95 6.31 -4.67 -6.24
C ALA A 95 5.21 -4.65 -5.16
N GLY A 96 5.33 -5.51 -4.16
CA GLY A 96 4.30 -5.69 -3.14
C GLY A 96 3.33 -6.82 -3.49
N SER A 97 2.62 -7.28 -2.48
CA SER A 97 1.64 -8.36 -2.58
C SER A 97 0.81 -8.43 -1.29
N PRO A 98 -0.30 -9.18 -1.26
CA PRO A 98 -1.00 -9.51 -0.02
C PRO A 98 -0.10 -10.18 1.03
N ASP A 99 0.94 -10.92 0.58
CA ASP A 99 1.90 -11.57 1.48
C ASP A 99 2.85 -10.55 2.12
N SER A 100 3.37 -9.60 1.37
CA SER A 100 4.26 -8.56 1.89
C SER A 100 3.56 -7.67 2.93
N HIS A 101 2.24 -7.55 2.85
CA HIS A 101 1.42 -6.72 3.74
C HIS A 101 0.60 -7.53 4.77
N LYS A 102 0.84 -8.86 4.88
CA LYS A 102 0.07 -9.73 5.78
C LYS A 102 0.09 -9.30 7.24
N ALA A 103 1.19 -8.72 7.71
CA ALA A 103 1.29 -8.25 9.09
C ALA A 103 0.33 -7.08 9.34
N ILE A 104 0.41 -6.02 8.56
CA ILE A 104 -0.44 -4.85 8.75
C ILE A 104 -1.93 -5.19 8.53
N THR A 105 -2.25 -5.93 7.47
CA THR A 105 -3.64 -6.22 7.09
C THR A 105 -4.33 -7.19 8.06
N SER A 106 -3.61 -8.20 8.56
CA SER A 106 -4.16 -9.11 9.57
C SER A 106 -4.35 -8.45 10.94
N HIS A 107 -3.42 -7.58 11.35
CA HIS A 107 -3.58 -6.80 12.58
C HIS A 107 -4.71 -5.78 12.45
N LEU A 108 -4.85 -5.15 11.29
CA LEU A 108 -5.98 -4.26 10.99
C LEU A 108 -7.31 -5.01 11.14
N ALA A 109 -7.44 -6.19 10.51
CA ALA A 109 -8.64 -7.02 10.64
C ALA A 109 -8.96 -7.35 12.10
N LYS A 110 -7.93 -7.67 12.89
CA LYS A 110 -8.08 -8.00 14.30
C LYS A 110 -8.52 -6.82 15.15
N PHE A 111 -7.83 -5.69 15.03
CA PHE A 111 -8.03 -4.56 15.94
C PHE A 111 -9.23 -3.68 15.54
N ALA A 112 -9.52 -3.58 14.25
CA ALA A 112 -10.71 -2.89 13.77
C ALA A 112 -11.97 -3.78 13.74
N ASN A 113 -11.84 -5.08 14.01
CA ASN A 113 -12.90 -6.08 13.84
C ASN A 113 -13.58 -5.95 12.46
N ALA A 114 -12.78 -5.81 11.42
CA ALA A 114 -13.21 -5.56 10.06
C ALA A 114 -12.83 -6.71 9.13
N HIS A 115 -13.68 -6.98 8.13
CA HIS A 115 -13.31 -7.82 7.00
C HIS A 115 -12.33 -7.05 6.12
N VAL A 116 -11.06 -7.46 6.07
CA VAL A 116 -10.03 -6.82 5.24
C VAL A 116 -9.83 -7.64 3.97
N VAL A 117 -10.02 -6.97 2.84
CA VAL A 117 -9.80 -7.52 1.50
C VAL A 117 -8.56 -6.85 0.92
N VAL A 118 -7.60 -7.65 0.49
CA VAL A 118 -6.32 -7.18 -0.06
C VAL A 118 -6.17 -7.74 -1.48
N PRO A 119 -6.43 -6.94 -2.52
CA PRO A 119 -6.22 -7.37 -3.89
C PRO A 119 -4.74 -7.56 -4.20
N ASP A 120 -4.43 -8.63 -4.93
CA ASP A 120 -3.16 -8.82 -5.62
C ASP A 120 -3.30 -8.20 -7.02
N TYR A 121 -3.37 -6.87 -7.04
CA TYR A 121 -3.62 -6.12 -8.26
C TYR A 121 -2.45 -6.17 -9.22
N ARG A 122 -2.70 -6.01 -10.51
CA ARG A 122 -1.70 -6.07 -11.59
C ARG A 122 -0.63 -5.00 -11.40
N LEU A 123 0.63 -5.41 -11.54
CA LEU A 123 1.81 -4.58 -11.31
C LEU A 123 2.53 -4.26 -12.61
N ALA A 124 3.15 -3.09 -12.65
CA ALA A 124 4.10 -2.69 -13.68
C ALA A 124 5.46 -3.41 -13.47
N PRO A 125 6.28 -3.54 -14.51
CA PRO A 125 6.08 -3.08 -15.88
C PRO A 125 5.18 -3.97 -16.74
N GLU A 126 4.81 -5.16 -16.25
CA GLU A 126 3.99 -6.11 -17.03
C GLU A 126 2.61 -5.54 -17.35
N HIS A 127 2.06 -4.78 -16.42
CA HIS A 127 0.75 -4.14 -16.51
C HIS A 127 0.84 -2.69 -16.02
N PRO A 128 1.24 -1.75 -16.90
CA PRO A 128 1.33 -0.34 -16.55
C PRO A 128 -0.06 0.27 -16.27
N CYS A 129 -0.08 1.51 -15.83
CA CYS A 129 -1.30 2.29 -15.68
C CYS A 129 -2.15 2.23 -16.98
N PRO A 130 -3.49 2.03 -16.87
CA PRO A 130 -4.30 2.08 -15.64
C PRO A 130 -4.63 0.71 -15.00
N ALA A 131 -3.91 -0.36 -15.30
CA ALA A 131 -4.30 -1.73 -14.93
C ALA A 131 -4.58 -1.91 -13.43
N ALA A 132 -3.76 -1.34 -12.55
CA ALA A 132 -3.98 -1.40 -11.10
C ALA A 132 -5.26 -0.65 -10.68
N ILE A 133 -5.57 0.47 -11.34
CA ILE A 133 -6.79 1.25 -11.07
C ILE A 133 -8.02 0.45 -11.49
N GLU A 134 -7.97 -0.18 -12.66
CA GLU A 134 -9.06 -1.04 -13.16
C GLU A 134 -9.35 -2.20 -12.19
N ASP A 135 -8.31 -2.87 -11.70
CA ASP A 135 -8.44 -3.94 -10.73
C ASP A 135 -9.05 -3.46 -9.40
N ALA A 136 -8.56 -2.33 -8.88
CA ALA A 136 -9.07 -1.77 -7.63
C ALA A 136 -10.55 -1.32 -7.75
N VAL A 137 -10.92 -0.69 -8.87
CA VAL A 137 -12.31 -0.29 -9.18
C VAL A 137 -13.19 -1.53 -9.31
N ALA A 138 -12.75 -2.56 -10.04
CA ALA A 138 -13.51 -3.78 -10.25
C ALA A 138 -13.79 -4.52 -8.92
N VAL A 139 -12.77 -4.62 -8.05
CA VAL A 139 -12.95 -5.22 -6.72
C VAL A 139 -13.90 -4.38 -5.87
N TYR A 140 -13.76 -3.05 -5.89
CA TYR A 140 -14.63 -2.16 -5.14
C TYR A 140 -16.10 -2.32 -5.56
N GLN A 141 -16.39 -2.27 -6.86
CA GLN A 141 -17.74 -2.44 -7.39
C GLN A 141 -18.33 -3.80 -7.05
N ALA A 142 -17.56 -4.88 -7.22
CA ALA A 142 -18.00 -6.21 -6.88
C ALA A 142 -18.33 -6.36 -5.38
N LEU A 143 -17.60 -5.68 -4.49
CA LEU A 143 -17.96 -5.64 -3.06
C LEU A 143 -19.32 -4.98 -2.83
N LEU A 144 -19.64 -3.91 -3.56
CA LEU A 144 -20.96 -3.28 -3.49
C LEU A 144 -22.06 -4.20 -4.03
N ASP A 145 -21.82 -4.86 -5.15
CA ASP A 145 -22.74 -5.80 -5.80
C ASP A 145 -23.01 -7.02 -4.89
N ASP A 146 -22.00 -7.45 -4.13
CA ASP A 146 -22.11 -8.50 -3.09
C ASP A 146 -22.82 -8.01 -1.80
N GLY A 147 -23.33 -6.76 -1.80
CA GLY A 147 -24.13 -6.21 -0.71
C GLY A 147 -23.35 -5.48 0.39
N VAL A 148 -22.05 -5.24 0.20
CA VAL A 148 -21.28 -4.40 1.14
C VAL A 148 -21.78 -2.96 1.05
N SER A 149 -22.28 -2.40 2.16
CA SER A 149 -22.75 -1.02 2.18
C SER A 149 -21.58 -0.04 2.05
N PRO A 150 -21.67 0.98 1.17
CA PRO A 150 -20.68 2.05 1.12
C PRO A 150 -20.43 2.71 2.48
N ALA A 151 -21.45 2.79 3.32
CA ALA A 151 -21.37 3.37 4.66
C ALA A 151 -20.53 2.53 5.64
N SER A 152 -20.30 1.25 5.35
CA SER A 152 -19.46 0.34 6.13
C SER A 152 -18.15 -0.05 5.41
N LEU A 153 -17.89 0.53 4.24
CA LEU A 153 -16.69 0.27 3.45
C LEU A 153 -15.67 1.40 3.63
N THR A 154 -14.45 1.04 3.96
CA THR A 154 -13.30 1.94 4.03
C THR A 154 -12.27 1.56 2.97
N LEU A 155 -11.78 2.53 2.22
CA LEU A 155 -10.66 2.34 1.29
C LEU A 155 -9.37 2.75 1.98
N MET A 156 -8.38 1.86 1.99
CA MET A 156 -7.09 2.13 2.64
C MET A 156 -5.93 1.79 1.72
N GLY A 157 -4.80 2.46 1.92
CA GLY A 157 -3.58 2.10 1.22
C GLY A 157 -2.37 2.83 1.77
N ASP A 158 -1.19 2.27 1.50
CA ASP A 158 0.10 2.85 1.88
C ASP A 158 0.95 3.14 0.65
N SER A 159 1.75 4.21 0.69
CA SER A 159 2.68 4.57 -0.38
C SER A 159 1.98 4.62 -1.76
N ALA A 160 2.43 3.83 -2.75
CA ALA A 160 1.78 3.67 -4.06
C ALA A 160 0.33 3.18 -3.94
N GLY A 161 0.03 2.29 -2.97
CA GLY A 161 -1.35 1.87 -2.69
C GLY A 161 -2.23 3.01 -2.16
N GLY A 162 -1.65 3.98 -1.48
CA GLY A 162 -2.32 5.21 -1.10
C GLY A 162 -2.63 6.10 -2.30
N GLY A 163 -1.70 6.23 -3.24
CA GLY A 163 -1.92 6.89 -4.52
C GLY A 163 -3.01 6.18 -5.34
N LEU A 164 -2.94 4.84 -5.40
CA LEU A 164 -3.94 4.00 -6.06
C LEU A 164 -5.34 4.19 -5.45
N ALA A 165 -5.43 4.31 -4.12
CA ALA A 165 -6.70 4.58 -3.46
C ALA A 165 -7.32 5.91 -3.90
N LEU A 166 -6.52 6.96 -4.05
CA LEU A 166 -7.01 8.25 -4.57
C LEU A 166 -7.43 8.17 -6.03
N ALA A 167 -6.65 7.49 -6.88
CA ALA A 167 -7.00 7.27 -8.28
C ALA A 167 -8.31 6.45 -8.40
N THR A 168 -8.45 5.42 -7.57
CA THR A 168 -9.69 4.63 -7.48
C THR A 168 -10.88 5.51 -7.09
N LEU A 169 -10.75 6.37 -6.08
CA LEU A 169 -11.83 7.31 -5.69
C LEU A 169 -12.22 8.25 -6.83
N GLN A 170 -11.25 8.76 -7.59
CA GLN A 170 -11.52 9.63 -8.73
C GLN A 170 -12.29 8.87 -9.81
N ALA A 171 -11.88 7.64 -10.13
CA ALA A 171 -12.56 6.80 -11.11
C ALA A 171 -14.00 6.45 -10.66
N LEU A 172 -14.20 6.07 -9.41
CA LEU A 172 -15.52 5.80 -8.84
C LEU A 172 -16.42 7.04 -8.89
N LYS A 173 -15.88 8.21 -8.53
CA LYS A 173 -16.61 9.48 -8.59
C LYS A 173 -17.01 9.83 -10.02
N ALA A 174 -16.10 9.66 -10.99
CA ALA A 174 -16.37 9.91 -12.40
C ALA A 174 -17.46 8.96 -12.96
N ALA A 175 -17.50 7.72 -12.47
CA ALA A 175 -18.52 6.73 -12.83
C ALA A 175 -19.85 6.91 -12.08
N GLY A 176 -19.97 7.84 -11.14
CA GLY A 176 -21.16 8.00 -10.30
C GLY A 176 -21.37 6.86 -9.30
N THR A 177 -20.36 6.05 -9.06
CA THR A 177 -20.42 4.94 -8.08
C THR A 177 -20.41 5.48 -6.65
N PRO A 178 -21.24 4.95 -5.73
CA PRO A 178 -21.23 5.36 -4.33
C PRO A 178 -19.82 5.24 -3.73
N LEU A 179 -19.34 6.31 -3.08
CA LEU A 179 -18.00 6.35 -2.48
C LEU A 179 -17.98 5.67 -1.11
N PRO A 180 -16.79 5.21 -0.64
CA PRO A 180 -16.64 4.62 0.68
C PRO A 180 -16.88 5.64 1.78
N SER A 181 -17.24 5.18 2.97
CA SER A 181 -17.47 6.02 4.15
C SER A 181 -16.22 6.79 4.60
N ALA A 182 -15.05 6.21 4.37
CA ALA A 182 -13.76 6.81 4.71
C ALA A 182 -12.67 6.33 3.77
N THR A 183 -11.62 7.15 3.66
CA THR A 183 -10.36 6.76 3.02
C THR A 183 -9.22 7.08 3.97
N ILE A 184 -8.36 6.08 4.21
CA ILE A 184 -7.21 6.20 5.11
C ILE A 184 -5.94 5.92 4.33
N LEU A 185 -5.05 6.88 4.30
CA LEU A 185 -3.83 6.85 3.51
C LEU A 185 -2.61 6.93 4.42
N PHE A 186 -1.68 5.98 4.24
CA PHE A 186 -0.39 5.97 4.95
C PHE A 186 0.71 6.44 4.00
N SER A 187 1.23 7.65 4.21
CA SER A 187 2.31 8.21 3.38
C SER A 187 2.07 8.02 1.87
N PRO A 188 0.94 8.48 1.32
CA PRO A 188 0.55 8.17 -0.06
C PRO A 188 1.54 8.77 -1.06
N TRP A 189 1.90 8.01 -2.10
CA TRP A 189 2.67 8.50 -3.22
C TRP A 189 1.71 9.04 -4.29
N VAL A 190 1.55 10.36 -4.32
CA VAL A 190 0.55 11.05 -5.15
C VAL A 190 1.14 11.90 -6.28
N ASP A 191 2.48 12.09 -6.29
CA ASP A 191 3.18 12.81 -7.33
C ASP A 191 4.24 11.91 -7.99
N LEU A 192 3.88 11.36 -9.14
CA LEU A 192 4.78 10.53 -9.94
C LEU A 192 5.79 11.34 -10.76
N THR A 193 5.61 12.66 -10.85
CA THR A 193 6.57 13.54 -11.53
C THR A 193 7.85 13.74 -10.73
N LEU A 194 7.77 13.50 -9.41
CA LEU A 194 8.86 13.72 -8.44
C LEU A 194 9.35 15.17 -8.38
N GLY A 195 8.59 16.11 -8.93
CA GLY A 195 9.00 17.51 -9.03
C GLY A 195 9.15 18.23 -7.69
N GLN A 196 8.49 17.71 -6.65
CA GLN A 196 8.55 18.22 -5.27
C GLN A 196 9.43 17.36 -4.35
N LEU A 197 10.07 16.31 -4.89
CA LEU A 197 10.87 15.40 -4.10
C LEU A 197 12.26 16.01 -3.86
N PHE A 198 12.55 16.29 -2.61
CA PHE A 198 13.90 16.66 -2.19
C PHE A 198 14.70 15.37 -1.90
N ASP A 199 15.82 15.21 -2.60
CA ASP A 199 16.77 14.14 -2.27
C ASP A 199 17.36 14.48 -0.89
N THR A 200 16.96 13.70 0.10
CA THR A 200 17.44 13.88 1.46
C THR A 200 18.09 12.59 1.93
N ASP A 201 19.27 12.71 2.52
CA ASP A 201 19.93 11.62 3.25
C ASP A 201 19.09 11.08 4.43
N ARG A 202 17.93 11.67 4.66
CA ARG A 202 17.01 11.28 5.74
C ARG A 202 16.15 10.09 5.38
N ASP A 203 15.84 9.88 4.10
CA ASP A 203 15.11 8.68 3.68
C ASP A 203 16.07 7.50 3.62
N ILE A 204 15.83 6.55 4.52
CA ILE A 204 16.66 5.35 4.66
C ILE A 204 16.18 4.17 3.82
N MET A 205 14.98 4.25 3.26
CA MET A 205 14.34 3.14 2.54
C MET A 205 14.36 3.35 1.03
N LEU A 206 14.00 4.54 0.58
CA LEU A 206 13.79 4.85 -0.82
C LEU A 206 14.88 5.76 -1.37
N SER A 207 15.21 5.63 -2.64
CA SER A 207 16.07 6.53 -3.38
C SER A 207 15.30 7.20 -4.51
N HIS A 208 15.67 8.44 -4.85
CA HIS A 208 15.10 9.14 -6.00
C HIS A 208 15.18 8.30 -7.28
N ALA A 209 16.33 7.67 -7.53
CA ALA A 209 16.53 6.82 -8.71
C ALA A 209 15.57 5.63 -8.77
N TRP A 210 15.24 5.02 -7.61
CA TRP A 210 14.27 3.92 -7.59
C TRP A 210 12.85 4.44 -7.82
N LEU A 211 12.47 5.55 -7.20
CA LEU A 211 11.15 6.17 -7.40
C LEU A 211 10.96 6.59 -8.86
N ASP A 212 11.98 7.19 -9.49
CA ASP A 212 11.94 7.53 -10.92
C ASP A 212 11.76 6.30 -11.81
N SER A 213 12.51 5.23 -11.53
CA SER A 213 12.40 3.96 -12.25
C SER A 213 11.00 3.33 -12.11
N ALA A 214 10.43 3.35 -10.89
CA ALA A 214 9.10 2.83 -10.63
C ALA A 214 8.00 3.68 -11.29
N ALA A 215 8.12 5.01 -11.23
CA ALA A 215 7.19 5.92 -11.89
C ALA A 215 7.19 5.72 -13.41
N ARG A 216 8.38 5.59 -14.04
CA ARG A 216 8.49 5.29 -15.48
C ARG A 216 7.87 3.94 -15.84
N ALA A 217 8.12 2.93 -15.03
CA ALA A 217 7.56 1.60 -15.26
C ALA A 217 6.03 1.60 -15.20
N TYR A 218 5.44 2.39 -14.30
CA TYR A 218 4.00 2.44 -14.08
C TYR A 218 3.30 3.39 -15.06
N ALA A 219 3.75 4.65 -15.17
CA ALA A 219 3.07 5.69 -15.93
C ALA A 219 3.64 5.92 -17.34
N GLY A 220 4.79 5.33 -17.67
CA GLY A 220 5.53 5.65 -18.89
C GLY A 220 6.20 7.02 -18.85
N ASP A 221 6.94 7.37 -19.92
CA ASP A 221 7.65 8.65 -19.99
C ASP A 221 6.72 9.83 -20.34
N GLU A 222 5.70 9.59 -21.16
CA GLU A 222 4.82 10.64 -21.70
C GLU A 222 3.60 10.93 -20.82
N THR A 223 3.21 10.02 -19.97
CA THR A 223 1.92 10.07 -19.23
C THR A 223 2.06 10.49 -17.76
N ARG A 224 3.23 10.90 -17.32
CA ARG A 224 3.44 11.38 -15.95
C ARG A 224 2.48 12.49 -15.51
N ASN A 225 1.74 13.05 -16.44
CA ASN A 225 1.06 14.34 -16.26
C ASN A 225 -0.46 14.31 -16.20
N ALA A 226 -1.17 13.23 -16.51
CA ALA A 226 -2.60 13.43 -16.68
C ALA A 226 -3.56 12.29 -16.29
N GLN A 227 -3.17 11.04 -16.21
CA GLN A 227 -4.14 9.93 -16.07
C GLN A 227 -3.80 8.87 -15.02
N CYS A 228 -2.65 8.97 -14.40
CA CYS A 228 -2.17 8.10 -13.35
C CYS A 228 -1.83 8.91 -12.11
#